data_eb5e00ed288bed77b193d4e99f6ece76
#
_entry.id   eb5e00ed288bed77b193d4e99f6ece76
#
_cell.length_a   1.000
_cell.length_b   1.000
_cell.length_c   1.000
_cell.angle_alpha   90.00
_cell.angle_beta   90.00
_cell.angle_gamma   90.00
#
_symmetry.space_group_name_H-M   'P 1'
#
loop_
_entity.id
_entity.type
_entity.pdbx_description
1 polymer ?
#
loop_
_entity_poly.entity_id
_entity_poly.type
_entity_poly.pdbx_seq_one_letter_code
_entity_poly.pdbx_strand_id
1 'polypeptide(L)'
;MRFIKTISVVLITLVIVFVIGCKKEKNNVTGVVVEHHEYVDLGLPSGTLWAKCNIGADNPEDFGDYFAWGETKTKDVYDWKQYKYSVFEEDSYKLNKYCTDPSCGVGGFVDNLTVLESGDDVARAEWGENWRMPTSEEFNELYQNTTFVWTEINGVYGRLLTGSNGNSIFMPATGFRLDDQLICTGLGVYWSSSLQTDCQVAAWSLHFDDVNCHVCGTYERSRGQVVRAVSNNRP
;
A
#
# COMPACT_ATOMS: atom_id res chain seq x y z
N MET A 1 29.80 24.17 -62.00
CA MET A 1 28.79 24.42 -60.97
C MET A 1 28.54 23.10 -60.23
N ARG A 2 29.15 22.91 -59.06
CA ARG A 2 29.00 21.66 -58.29
C ARG A 2 27.96 21.92 -57.19
N PHE A 3 26.87 21.19 -57.21
CA PHE A 3 25.87 21.18 -56.12
C PHE A 3 26.34 20.26 -54.98
N ILE A 4 26.57 20.85 -53.82
CA ILE A 4 26.82 20.13 -52.58
C ILE A 4 25.44 19.81 -51.96
N LYS A 5 25.10 18.54 -51.88
CA LYS A 5 23.91 18.08 -51.11
C LYS A 5 24.31 17.95 -49.65
N THR A 6 23.75 18.81 -48.82
CA THR A 6 23.88 18.71 -47.36
C THR A 6 22.93 17.62 -46.87
N ILE A 7 23.50 16.55 -46.30
CA ILE A 7 22.71 15.48 -45.63
C ILE A 7 22.59 15.89 -44.17
N SER A 8 21.34 16.22 -43.79
CA SER A 8 20.99 16.43 -42.36
C SER A 8 20.86 15.07 -41.70
N VAL A 9 21.76 14.74 -40.81
CA VAL A 9 21.67 13.57 -39.92
C VAL A 9 20.78 13.97 -38.75
N VAL A 10 19.55 13.48 -38.70
CA VAL A 10 18.66 13.58 -37.55
C VAL A 10 19.08 12.51 -36.56
N LEU A 11 19.70 12.95 -35.47
CA LEU A 11 20.07 12.08 -34.34
C LEU A 11 18.80 11.79 -33.54
N ILE A 12 18.19 10.62 -33.76
CA ILE A 12 17.09 10.13 -32.92
C ILE A 12 17.73 9.55 -31.66
N THR A 13 17.70 10.30 -30.56
CA THR A 13 18.03 9.77 -29.23
C THR A 13 16.93 8.84 -28.77
N LEU A 14 17.19 7.54 -28.89
CA LEU A 14 16.32 6.48 -28.34
C LEU A 14 16.50 6.51 -26.81
N VAL A 15 15.56 7.08 -26.09
CA VAL A 15 15.48 6.95 -24.63
C VAL A 15 14.97 5.56 -24.33
N ILE A 16 15.90 4.65 -23.98
CA ILE A 16 15.53 3.32 -23.48
C ILE A 16 15.14 3.50 -22.02
N VAL A 17 13.86 3.53 -21.73
CA VAL A 17 13.33 3.42 -20.38
C VAL A 17 13.48 1.96 -19.97
N PHE A 18 14.45 1.66 -19.11
CA PHE A 18 14.52 0.36 -18.46
C PHE A 18 13.40 0.26 -17.44
N VAL A 19 12.30 -0.39 -17.81
CA VAL A 19 11.29 -0.86 -16.87
C VAL A 19 11.89 -2.07 -16.16
N ILE A 20 12.51 -1.85 -15.01
CA ILE A 20 12.97 -2.94 -14.14
C ILE A 20 11.75 -3.38 -13.34
N GLY A 21 11.17 -4.52 -13.70
CA GLY A 21 10.06 -5.13 -12.94
C GLY A 21 10.44 -5.47 -11.51
N CYS A 22 9.47 -5.66 -10.63
CA CYS A 22 9.66 -6.21 -9.27
C CYS A 22 10.04 -7.70 -9.36
N LYS A 23 11.29 -8.00 -9.71
CA LYS A 23 11.73 -9.39 -9.78
C LYS A 23 11.98 -9.92 -8.36
N LYS A 24 11.36 -11.04 -8.02
CA LYS A 24 11.76 -11.89 -6.90
C LYS A 24 13.10 -12.54 -7.25
N GLU A 25 14.21 -12.02 -6.71
CA GLU A 25 15.48 -12.73 -6.80
C GLU A 25 15.53 -13.85 -5.76
N LYS A 26 15.58 -15.10 -6.23
CA LYS A 26 15.74 -16.28 -5.38
C LYS A 26 17.21 -16.61 -5.24
N ASN A 27 17.83 -16.24 -4.13
CA ASN A 27 19.18 -16.68 -3.79
C ASN A 27 19.11 -17.97 -2.97
N ASN A 28 19.44 -19.10 -3.60
CA ASN A 28 19.51 -20.41 -2.95
C ASN A 28 20.87 -20.57 -2.26
N VAL A 29 20.94 -20.27 -0.96
CA VAL A 29 22.03 -20.74 -0.10
C VAL A 29 21.42 -21.56 1.03
N THR A 30 21.68 -22.87 1.03
CA THR A 30 21.30 -23.82 2.10
C THR A 30 19.80 -24.00 2.36
N GLY A 31 18.97 -24.14 1.30
CA GLY A 31 17.57 -24.55 1.45
C GLY A 31 16.61 -23.50 2.00
N VAL A 32 17.09 -22.28 2.28
CA VAL A 32 16.26 -21.13 2.66
C VAL A 32 16.12 -20.21 1.44
N VAL A 33 14.91 -20.06 0.94
CA VAL A 33 14.60 -19.08 -0.11
C VAL A 33 14.40 -17.75 0.59
N VAL A 34 15.33 -16.80 0.45
CA VAL A 34 15.15 -15.41 0.89
C VAL A 34 14.61 -14.64 -0.30
N GLU A 35 13.36 -14.21 -0.21
CA GLU A 35 12.78 -13.32 -1.20
C GLU A 35 13.19 -11.88 -0.85
N HIS A 36 13.91 -11.24 -1.77
CA HIS A 36 14.26 -9.82 -1.65
C HIS A 36 13.21 -8.99 -2.37
N HIS A 37 12.51 -8.13 -1.61
CA HIS A 37 11.59 -7.16 -2.17
C HIS A 37 12.32 -5.84 -2.40
N GLU A 38 12.13 -5.24 -3.59
CA GLU A 38 12.76 -3.97 -3.93
C GLU A 38 12.13 -2.81 -3.14
N TYR A 39 12.97 -1.90 -2.68
CA TYR A 39 12.55 -0.67 -2.02
C TYR A 39 13.13 0.56 -2.72
N VAL A 40 12.53 1.71 -2.44
CA VAL A 40 12.97 3.01 -2.90
C VAL A 40 13.21 3.92 -1.69
N ASP A 41 14.40 4.49 -1.60
CA ASP A 41 14.71 5.59 -0.71
C ASP A 41 14.26 6.90 -1.37
N LEU A 42 13.20 7.52 -0.84
CA LEU A 42 12.65 8.77 -1.34
C LEU A 42 13.31 10.01 -0.72
N GLY A 43 14.30 9.83 0.16
CA GLY A 43 14.95 10.92 0.89
C GLY A 43 14.02 11.56 1.92
N LEU A 44 13.12 10.79 2.52
CA LEU A 44 12.21 11.26 3.56
C LEU A 44 12.96 11.57 4.86
N PRO A 45 12.51 12.53 5.68
CA PRO A 45 13.16 12.91 6.94
C PRO A 45 13.36 11.75 7.91
N SER A 46 12.41 10.81 7.99
CA SER A 46 12.52 9.61 8.83
C SER A 46 13.54 8.59 8.31
N GLY A 47 13.89 8.64 7.03
CA GLY A 47 14.68 7.62 6.34
C GLY A 47 13.88 6.35 6.01
N THR A 48 12.55 6.36 6.18
CA THR A 48 11.67 5.24 5.82
C THR A 48 11.80 4.89 4.35
N LEU A 49 12.03 3.61 4.08
CA LEU A 49 12.13 3.05 2.74
C LEU A 49 10.77 2.49 2.32
N TRP A 50 10.34 2.83 1.12
CA TRP A 50 9.04 2.39 0.59
C TRP A 50 9.21 1.25 -0.40
N ALA A 51 8.41 0.23 -0.28
CA ALA A 51 8.38 -0.86 -1.25
C ALA A 51 8.06 -0.32 -2.65
N LYS A 52 8.70 -0.90 -3.66
CA LYS A 52 8.49 -0.51 -5.06
C LYS A 52 7.11 -0.96 -5.56
N CYS A 53 6.63 -2.11 -5.09
CA CYS A 53 5.35 -2.72 -5.47
C CYS A 53 4.45 -2.92 -4.26
N ASN A 54 3.15 -3.14 -4.50
CA ASN A 54 2.21 -3.56 -3.47
C ASN A 54 2.47 -5.02 -3.06
N ILE A 55 1.99 -5.44 -1.90
CA ILE A 55 2.02 -6.85 -1.52
C ILE A 55 1.19 -7.66 -2.53
N GLY A 56 1.75 -8.78 -3.00
CA GLY A 56 1.14 -9.62 -4.04
C GLY A 56 1.33 -9.12 -5.47
N ALA A 57 2.02 -7.99 -5.68
CA ALA A 57 2.30 -7.43 -7.00
C ALA A 57 3.73 -7.75 -7.49
N ASP A 58 3.87 -8.01 -8.79
CA ASP A 58 5.18 -8.21 -9.44
C ASP A 58 5.71 -6.93 -10.10
N ASN A 59 4.84 -6.00 -10.49
CA ASN A 59 5.21 -4.72 -11.10
C ASN A 59 4.61 -3.53 -10.33
N PRO A 60 5.19 -2.33 -10.44
CA PRO A 60 4.70 -1.16 -9.72
C PRO A 60 3.24 -0.78 -10.02
N GLU A 61 2.77 -1.08 -11.24
CA GLU A 61 1.42 -0.80 -11.71
C GLU A 61 0.40 -1.89 -11.36
N ASP A 62 0.85 -3.08 -10.94
CA ASP A 62 -0.06 -4.14 -10.51
C ASP A 62 -0.75 -3.75 -9.19
N PHE A 63 -2.03 -4.08 -9.07
CA PHE A 63 -2.80 -3.74 -7.88
C PHE A 63 -2.32 -4.51 -6.64
N GLY A 64 -1.87 -5.76 -6.84
CA GLY A 64 -1.53 -6.67 -5.74
C GLY A 64 -2.75 -7.25 -5.05
N ASP A 65 -2.54 -7.76 -3.85
CA ASP A 65 -3.54 -8.44 -3.05
C ASP A 65 -4.30 -7.49 -2.13
N TYR A 66 -5.57 -7.83 -1.87
CA TYR A 66 -6.44 -7.07 -0.98
C TYR A 66 -6.58 -7.77 0.37
N PHE A 67 -6.54 -6.99 1.45
CA PHE A 67 -6.62 -7.49 2.82
C PHE A 67 -7.64 -6.67 3.61
N ALA A 68 -8.42 -7.32 4.46
CA ALA A 68 -9.13 -6.60 5.51
C ALA A 68 -8.13 -6.17 6.59
N TRP A 69 -8.40 -5.09 7.28
CA TRP A 69 -7.45 -4.49 8.21
C TRP A 69 -7.07 -5.45 9.36
N GLY A 70 -5.76 -5.72 9.51
CA GLY A 70 -5.25 -6.69 10.49
C GLY A 70 -5.39 -8.15 10.08
N GLU A 71 -5.83 -8.44 8.86
CA GLU A 71 -5.80 -9.79 8.30
C GLU A 71 -4.60 -9.98 7.38
N THR A 72 -3.99 -11.16 7.42
CA THR A 72 -2.77 -11.49 6.68
C THR A 72 -3.03 -12.47 5.53
N LYS A 73 -4.29 -12.75 5.24
CA LYS A 73 -4.70 -13.60 4.12
C LYS A 73 -5.82 -12.92 3.31
N THR A 74 -5.79 -13.14 2.02
CA THR A 74 -6.87 -12.74 1.11
C THR A 74 -8.11 -13.60 1.34
N LYS A 75 -9.27 -13.09 0.91
CA LYS A 75 -10.55 -13.79 0.96
C LYS A 75 -11.47 -13.37 -0.20
N ASP A 76 -12.53 -14.11 -0.42
CA ASP A 76 -13.46 -13.85 -1.52
C ASP A 76 -14.47 -12.74 -1.17
N VAL A 77 -14.84 -12.62 0.11
CA VAL A 77 -15.89 -11.70 0.58
C VAL A 77 -15.36 -10.83 1.71
N TYR A 78 -15.48 -9.50 1.54
CA TYR A 78 -14.99 -8.48 2.46
C TYR A 78 -16.17 -7.77 3.13
N ASP A 79 -16.72 -8.41 4.16
CA ASP A 79 -17.83 -7.93 4.97
C ASP A 79 -17.57 -8.12 6.48
N TRP A 80 -18.43 -7.55 7.31
CA TRP A 80 -18.33 -7.68 8.77
C TRP A 80 -18.58 -9.11 9.26
N LYS A 81 -19.33 -9.92 8.55
CA LYS A 81 -19.63 -11.30 8.92
C LYS A 81 -18.37 -12.19 8.82
N GLN A 82 -17.49 -11.89 7.87
CA GLN A 82 -16.27 -12.65 7.62
C GLN A 82 -15.01 -11.96 8.18
N TYR A 83 -15.17 -10.78 8.80
CA TYR A 83 -14.04 -10.06 9.37
C TYR A 83 -13.55 -10.77 10.64
N LYS A 84 -12.23 -11.09 10.68
CA LYS A 84 -11.57 -11.87 11.74
C LYS A 84 -11.79 -11.30 13.15
N TYR A 85 -11.89 -9.98 13.29
CA TYR A 85 -11.98 -9.30 14.58
C TYR A 85 -13.39 -8.80 14.90
N SER A 86 -14.40 -9.37 14.29
CA SER A 86 -15.78 -9.09 14.60
C SER A 86 -16.54 -10.34 15.07
N VAL A 87 -17.51 -10.11 15.96
CA VAL A 87 -18.47 -11.10 16.41
C VAL A 87 -19.85 -10.48 16.31
N PHE A 88 -20.85 -11.24 15.82
CA PHE A 88 -22.23 -10.78 15.80
C PHE A 88 -22.89 -11.03 17.15
N GLU A 89 -23.26 -9.95 17.84
CA GLU A 89 -23.87 -9.97 19.17
C GLU A 89 -24.96 -8.91 19.26
N GLU A 90 -26.11 -9.25 19.83
CA GLU A 90 -27.23 -8.32 20.06
C GLU A 90 -27.60 -7.47 18.82
N ASP A 91 -27.80 -8.14 17.67
CA ASP A 91 -28.15 -7.54 16.38
C ASP A 91 -27.12 -6.55 15.81
N SER A 92 -25.87 -6.59 16.27
CA SER A 92 -24.77 -5.77 15.77
C SER A 92 -23.45 -6.54 15.74
N TYR A 93 -22.48 -6.05 14.95
CA TYR A 93 -21.10 -6.53 15.02
C TYR A 93 -20.35 -5.83 16.13
N LYS A 94 -19.71 -6.61 16.99
CA LYS A 94 -18.84 -6.18 18.08
C LYS A 94 -17.40 -6.60 17.79
N LEU A 95 -16.45 -5.88 18.37
CA LEU A 95 -15.03 -6.11 18.16
C LEU A 95 -14.44 -6.98 19.27
N ASN A 96 -13.55 -7.89 18.91
CA ASN A 96 -12.81 -8.74 19.85
C ASN A 96 -11.29 -8.46 19.83
N LYS A 97 -10.83 -7.47 19.04
CA LYS A 97 -9.45 -6.97 19.01
C LYS A 97 -9.38 -5.55 18.43
N TYR A 98 -8.36 -4.80 18.86
CA TYR A 98 -8.16 -3.38 18.49
C TYR A 98 -9.38 -2.55 18.81
N CYS A 99 -9.77 -2.55 20.07
CA CYS A 99 -10.94 -1.86 20.58
C CYS A 99 -10.54 -0.98 21.77
N THR A 100 -10.84 0.32 21.68
CA THR A 100 -10.58 1.30 22.75
C THR A 100 -11.88 1.82 23.40
N ASP A 101 -13.04 1.43 22.85
CA ASP A 101 -14.37 1.81 23.36
C ASP A 101 -15.16 0.56 23.74
N PRO A 102 -15.50 0.39 25.05
CA PRO A 102 -16.25 -0.78 25.52
C PRO A 102 -17.63 -0.93 24.88
N SER A 103 -18.22 0.15 24.36
CA SER A 103 -19.51 0.07 23.66
C SER A 103 -19.41 -0.66 22.30
N CYS A 104 -18.22 -0.73 21.72
CA CYS A 104 -17.92 -1.42 20.46
C CYS A 104 -17.37 -2.83 20.66
N GLY A 105 -16.88 -3.16 21.86
CA GLY A 105 -16.28 -4.45 22.18
C GLY A 105 -17.27 -5.52 22.60
N VAL A 106 -16.98 -6.78 22.30
CA VAL A 106 -17.77 -7.96 22.74
C VAL A 106 -17.86 -7.97 24.27
N GLY A 107 -19.06 -7.93 24.82
CA GLY A 107 -19.25 -7.92 26.27
C GLY A 107 -18.52 -6.78 26.99
N GLY A 108 -18.25 -5.66 26.31
CA GLY A 108 -17.50 -4.52 26.87
C GLY A 108 -15.97 -4.65 26.76
N PHE A 109 -15.46 -5.55 25.92
CA PHE A 109 -14.04 -5.77 25.72
C PHE A 109 -13.31 -4.51 25.23
N VAL A 110 -12.11 -4.25 25.80
CA VAL A 110 -11.13 -3.30 25.30
C VAL A 110 -9.73 -3.87 25.47
N ASP A 111 -8.84 -3.61 24.49
CA ASP A 111 -7.40 -3.93 24.58
C ASP A 111 -6.51 -2.69 24.44
N ASN A 112 -7.10 -1.55 24.07
CA ASN A 112 -6.42 -0.27 23.86
C ASN A 112 -5.28 -0.33 22.80
N LEU A 113 -5.27 -1.33 21.94
CA LEU A 113 -4.34 -1.43 20.83
C LEU A 113 -4.78 -0.48 19.70
N THR A 114 -3.90 0.44 19.32
CA THR A 114 -4.17 1.46 18.30
C THR A 114 -3.33 1.28 17.03
N VAL A 115 -2.41 0.32 17.05
CA VAL A 115 -1.56 -0.04 15.91
C VAL A 115 -1.54 -1.57 15.82
N LEU A 116 -1.49 -2.10 14.60
CA LEU A 116 -1.43 -3.55 14.36
C LEU A 116 -0.22 -4.18 15.06
N GLU A 117 -0.45 -5.29 15.74
CA GLU A 117 0.62 -6.15 16.24
C GLU A 117 1.31 -6.88 15.08
N SER A 118 2.55 -7.33 15.32
CA SER A 118 3.37 -7.99 14.29
C SER A 118 2.70 -9.19 13.61
N GLY A 119 1.88 -9.94 14.36
CA GLY A 119 1.18 -11.12 13.83
C GLY A 119 -0.02 -10.79 12.94
N ASP A 120 -0.47 -9.54 12.94
CA ASP A 120 -1.61 -9.04 12.17
C ASP A 120 -1.19 -8.04 11.08
N ASP A 121 0.12 -7.84 10.92
CA ASP A 121 0.72 -7.03 9.87
C ASP A 121 1.07 -7.91 8.67
N VAL A 122 0.33 -7.73 7.58
CA VAL A 122 0.49 -8.56 6.38
C VAL A 122 1.87 -8.39 5.73
N ALA A 123 2.49 -7.22 5.82
CA ALA A 123 3.82 -7.02 5.27
C ALA A 123 4.87 -7.87 6.01
N ARG A 124 4.76 -7.99 7.33
CA ARG A 124 5.60 -8.90 8.13
C ARG A 124 5.31 -10.37 7.82
N ALA A 125 4.03 -10.71 7.70
CA ALA A 125 3.60 -12.08 7.46
C ALA A 125 4.06 -12.63 6.11
N GLU A 126 4.04 -11.78 5.06
CA GLU A 126 4.37 -12.20 3.70
C GLU A 126 5.85 -11.94 3.34
N TRP A 127 6.45 -10.85 3.84
CA TRP A 127 7.80 -10.40 3.44
C TRP A 127 8.85 -10.47 4.55
N GLY A 128 8.44 -10.86 5.76
CA GLY A 128 9.34 -11.02 6.91
C GLY A 128 9.55 -9.75 7.73
N GLU A 129 10.33 -9.90 8.81
CA GLU A 129 10.41 -8.95 9.92
C GLU A 129 10.96 -7.56 9.58
N ASN A 130 11.70 -7.43 8.48
CA ASN A 130 12.22 -6.15 8.02
C ASN A 130 11.15 -5.25 7.38
N TRP A 131 10.01 -5.82 7.04
CA TRP A 131 8.90 -5.13 6.41
C TRP A 131 7.73 -4.98 7.38
N ARG A 132 6.94 -3.95 7.20
CA ARG A 132 5.71 -3.68 7.93
C ARG A 132 4.77 -2.80 7.13
N MET A 133 3.53 -2.73 7.54
CA MET A 133 2.58 -1.73 7.05
C MET A 133 3.01 -0.33 7.54
N PRO A 134 2.83 0.72 6.71
CA PRO A 134 3.08 2.08 7.15
C PRO A 134 2.05 2.52 8.20
N THR A 135 2.44 3.44 9.08
CA THR A 135 1.51 4.14 9.96
C THR A 135 0.82 5.29 9.22
N SER A 136 -0.23 5.87 9.83
CA SER A 136 -0.88 7.07 9.30
C SER A 136 0.07 8.27 9.23
N GLU A 137 0.99 8.39 10.21
CA GLU A 137 2.01 9.43 10.26
C GLU A 137 3.02 9.29 9.11
N GLU A 138 3.39 8.07 8.75
CA GLU A 138 4.29 7.82 7.61
C GLU A 138 3.65 8.13 6.26
N PHE A 139 2.36 7.86 6.10
CA PHE A 139 1.63 8.37 4.94
C PHE A 139 1.58 9.90 4.91
N ASN A 140 1.40 10.54 6.05
CA ASN A 140 1.44 12.00 6.14
C ASN A 140 2.84 12.55 5.80
N GLU A 141 3.92 11.93 6.29
CA GLU A 141 5.28 12.28 5.92
C GLU A 141 5.52 12.10 4.42
N LEU A 142 5.11 10.97 3.85
CA LEU A 142 5.20 10.71 2.41
C LEU A 142 4.51 11.83 1.61
N TYR A 143 3.29 12.19 1.98
CA TYR A 143 2.53 13.24 1.30
C TYR A 143 3.19 14.61 1.40
N GLN A 144 3.72 14.97 2.57
CA GLN A 144 4.31 16.29 2.80
C GLN A 144 5.70 16.46 2.16
N ASN A 145 6.43 15.37 1.92
CA ASN A 145 7.82 15.40 1.47
C ASN A 145 8.03 14.87 0.05
N THR A 146 6.95 14.60 -0.69
CA THR A 146 7.02 14.22 -2.10
C THR A 146 6.16 15.14 -2.96
N THR A 147 6.56 15.30 -4.21
CA THR A 147 5.66 15.79 -5.25
C THR A 147 4.91 14.62 -5.87
N PHE A 148 3.67 14.82 -6.29
CA PHE A 148 2.89 13.75 -6.90
C PHE A 148 2.23 14.22 -8.19
N VAL A 149 2.24 13.33 -9.17
CA VAL A 149 1.65 13.55 -10.48
C VAL A 149 0.72 12.40 -10.78
N TRP A 150 -0.54 12.71 -11.17
CA TRP A 150 -1.43 11.72 -11.73
C TRP A 150 -0.94 11.31 -13.10
N THR A 151 -0.73 10.03 -13.33
CA THR A 151 -0.16 9.50 -14.56
C THR A 151 -0.66 8.08 -14.83
N GLU A 152 -0.30 7.55 -16.00
CA GLU A 152 -0.63 6.21 -16.43
C GLU A 152 0.66 5.46 -16.72
N ILE A 153 0.76 4.22 -16.20
CA ILE A 153 1.83 3.27 -16.53
C ILE A 153 1.17 1.97 -17.03
N ASN A 154 1.50 1.56 -18.23
CA ASN A 154 1.00 0.34 -18.86
C ASN A 154 -0.54 0.17 -18.81
N GLY A 155 -1.28 1.27 -18.99
CA GLY A 155 -2.75 1.27 -18.97
C GLY A 155 -3.36 1.40 -17.57
N VAL A 156 -2.55 1.55 -16.52
CA VAL A 156 -3.01 1.68 -15.15
C VAL A 156 -2.77 3.10 -14.65
N TYR A 157 -3.84 3.77 -14.25
CA TYR A 157 -3.77 5.10 -13.64
C TYR A 157 -3.34 5.03 -12.17
N GLY A 158 -2.63 6.06 -11.73
CA GLY A 158 -2.16 6.19 -10.36
C GLY A 158 -1.38 7.47 -10.13
N ARG A 159 -0.75 7.57 -8.97
CA ARG A 159 0.14 8.68 -8.65
C ARG A 159 1.59 8.25 -8.65
N LEU A 160 2.42 9.00 -9.37
CA LEU A 160 3.87 8.96 -9.25
C LEU A 160 4.27 9.94 -8.16
N LEU A 161 4.85 9.43 -7.07
CA LEU A 161 5.36 10.20 -5.95
C LEU A 161 6.87 10.30 -6.07
N THR A 162 7.40 11.54 -6.10
CA THR A 162 8.83 11.81 -6.27
C THR A 162 9.37 12.53 -5.05
N GLY A 163 10.37 11.94 -4.43
CA GLY A 163 11.07 12.51 -3.28
C GLY A 163 12.05 13.62 -3.65
N SER A 164 12.58 14.31 -2.65
CA SER A 164 13.55 15.40 -2.83
C SER A 164 14.87 14.97 -3.46
N ASN A 165 15.22 13.70 -3.37
CA ASN A 165 16.41 13.10 -3.99
C ASN A 165 16.19 12.68 -5.45
N GLY A 166 14.98 12.87 -6.01
CA GLY A 166 14.61 12.53 -7.38
C GLY A 166 14.14 11.10 -7.60
N ASN A 167 14.23 10.24 -6.59
CA ASN A 167 13.68 8.89 -6.66
C ASN A 167 12.14 8.90 -6.57
N SER A 168 11.50 7.91 -7.19
CA SER A 168 10.05 7.88 -7.28
C SER A 168 9.48 6.49 -7.04
N ILE A 169 8.24 6.45 -6.51
CA ILE A 169 7.38 5.26 -6.49
C ILE A 169 6.08 5.56 -7.24
N PHE A 170 5.56 4.55 -7.91
CA PHE A 170 4.23 4.61 -8.50
C PHE A 170 3.24 3.89 -7.59
N MET A 171 2.12 4.54 -7.28
CA MET A 171 1.02 3.98 -6.50
C MET A 171 -0.23 3.92 -7.39
N PRO A 172 -0.63 2.72 -7.86
CA PRO A 172 -1.80 2.56 -8.72
C PRO A 172 -3.11 2.91 -8.01
N ALA A 173 -4.11 3.34 -8.79
CA ALA A 173 -5.47 3.62 -8.33
C ALA A 173 -6.27 2.31 -8.26
N THR A 174 -6.13 1.60 -7.16
CA THR A 174 -6.50 0.19 -6.99
C THR A 174 -7.98 -0.04 -6.70
N GLY A 175 -8.74 1.00 -6.29
CA GLY A 175 -10.04 0.78 -5.67
C GLY A 175 -9.93 0.02 -4.34
N PHE A 176 -11.04 -0.54 -3.91
CA PHE A 176 -11.12 -1.39 -2.72
C PHE A 176 -12.17 -2.49 -2.90
N ARG A 177 -12.12 -3.55 -2.08
CA ARG A 177 -13.14 -4.61 -2.10
C ARG A 177 -14.19 -4.38 -1.03
N LEU A 178 -15.45 -4.55 -1.43
CA LEU A 178 -16.63 -4.57 -0.57
C LEU A 178 -17.46 -5.78 -1.00
N ASP A 179 -17.82 -6.62 -0.06
CA ASP A 179 -18.40 -7.92 -0.33
C ASP A 179 -17.49 -8.72 -1.31
N ASP A 180 -18.03 -9.25 -2.38
CA ASP A 180 -17.30 -9.94 -3.46
C ASP A 180 -16.86 -9.02 -4.61
N GLN A 181 -17.12 -7.70 -4.52
CA GLN A 181 -16.89 -6.75 -5.59
C GLN A 181 -15.63 -5.91 -5.39
N LEU A 182 -14.93 -5.63 -6.50
CA LEU A 182 -13.95 -4.56 -6.59
C LEU A 182 -14.64 -3.29 -7.07
N ILE A 183 -14.59 -2.25 -6.25
CA ILE A 183 -15.28 -0.98 -6.53
C ILE A 183 -14.32 0.20 -6.52
N CYS A 184 -14.74 1.32 -7.09
CA CYS A 184 -13.99 2.58 -7.15
C CYS A 184 -12.59 2.43 -7.77
N THR A 185 -12.45 1.63 -8.83
CA THR A 185 -11.23 1.63 -9.66
C THR A 185 -11.03 3.03 -10.26
N GLY A 186 -9.87 3.63 -10.00
CA GLY A 186 -9.62 5.06 -10.26
C GLY A 186 -9.41 5.85 -8.95
N LEU A 187 -9.63 5.20 -7.80
CA LEU A 187 -9.27 5.71 -6.48
C LEU A 187 -8.13 4.85 -5.90
N GLY A 188 -7.01 5.44 -5.54
CA GLY A 188 -5.96 4.75 -4.78
C GLY A 188 -6.38 4.66 -3.31
N VAL A 189 -6.41 3.46 -2.75
CA VAL A 189 -6.81 3.23 -1.36
C VAL A 189 -5.88 2.20 -0.71
N TYR A 190 -5.15 2.63 0.33
CA TYR A 190 -4.06 1.87 0.92
C TYR A 190 -4.17 1.84 2.45
N TRP A 191 -4.19 0.67 3.05
CA TRP A 191 -4.20 0.55 4.49
C TRP A 191 -2.94 1.09 5.16
N SER A 192 -3.14 1.83 6.27
CA SER A 192 -2.11 1.98 7.30
C SER A 192 -2.27 0.93 8.40
N SER A 193 -1.27 0.80 9.27
CA SER A 193 -1.36 -0.03 10.47
C SER A 193 -2.11 0.65 11.64
N SER A 194 -2.55 1.91 11.48
CA SER A 194 -3.11 2.74 12.54
C SER A 194 -4.63 2.62 12.63
N LEU A 195 -5.16 2.35 13.83
CA LEU A 195 -6.59 2.37 14.13
C LEU A 195 -7.11 3.81 14.13
N GLN A 196 -8.35 4.01 13.63
CA GLN A 196 -9.08 5.25 13.85
C GLN A 196 -9.75 5.20 15.23
N THR A 197 -9.18 5.91 16.21
CA THR A 197 -9.62 5.82 17.62
C THR A 197 -10.99 6.44 17.89
N ASP A 198 -11.40 7.41 17.11
CA ASP A 198 -12.72 8.06 17.23
C ASP A 198 -13.83 7.27 16.51
N CYS A 199 -13.47 6.27 15.71
CA CYS A 199 -14.40 5.41 15.00
C CYS A 199 -13.87 3.97 14.99
N GLN A 200 -14.26 3.19 15.99
CA GLN A 200 -13.71 1.84 16.25
C GLN A 200 -13.88 0.84 15.10
N VAL A 201 -14.87 1.05 14.24
CA VAL A 201 -15.11 0.20 13.07
C VAL A 201 -14.23 0.56 11.88
N ALA A 202 -13.43 1.62 11.97
CA ALA A 202 -12.59 2.12 10.89
C ALA A 202 -11.10 2.09 11.24
N ALA A 203 -10.25 2.09 10.22
CA ALA A 203 -8.81 2.30 10.33
C ALA A 203 -8.38 3.38 9.35
N TRP A 204 -7.22 4.00 9.65
CA TRP A 204 -6.63 5.01 8.79
C TRP A 204 -6.11 4.41 7.48
N SER A 205 -6.31 5.14 6.39
CA SER A 205 -5.81 4.79 5.07
C SER A 205 -5.43 6.03 4.26
N LEU A 206 -4.51 5.84 3.31
CA LEU A 206 -4.23 6.83 2.28
C LEU A 206 -5.27 6.70 1.16
N HIS A 207 -5.91 7.81 0.80
CA HIS A 207 -6.75 7.89 -0.39
C HIS A 207 -6.25 8.92 -1.36
N PHE A 208 -6.36 8.65 -2.66
CA PHE A 208 -6.12 9.66 -3.69
C PHE A 208 -6.89 9.33 -4.97
N ASP A 209 -7.24 10.38 -5.69
CA ASP A 209 -7.70 10.36 -7.08
C ASP A 209 -6.83 11.27 -7.94
N ASP A 210 -7.29 11.70 -9.09
CA ASP A 210 -6.59 12.60 -9.99
C ASP A 210 -6.50 14.04 -9.45
N VAL A 211 -7.38 14.44 -8.55
CA VAL A 211 -7.49 15.81 -8.00
C VAL A 211 -7.02 15.87 -6.56
N ASN A 212 -7.50 14.96 -5.72
CA ASN A 212 -7.38 15.02 -4.26
C ASN A 212 -6.46 13.93 -3.71
N CYS A 213 -5.86 14.21 -2.56
CA CYS A 213 -5.19 13.22 -1.72
C CYS A 213 -5.56 13.46 -0.26
N HIS A 214 -6.06 12.42 0.39
CA HIS A 214 -6.45 12.42 1.79
C HIS A 214 -5.61 11.39 2.54
N VAL A 215 -4.64 11.88 3.31
CA VAL A 215 -3.72 11.03 4.10
C VAL A 215 -4.41 10.44 5.32
N CYS A 216 -5.56 11.00 5.68
CA CYS A 216 -6.36 10.64 6.85
C CYS A 216 -7.76 10.22 6.42
N GLY A 217 -7.87 9.45 5.36
CA GLY A 217 -9.10 8.78 5.03
C GLY A 217 -9.38 7.64 5.99
N THR A 218 -10.65 7.33 6.20
CA THR A 218 -11.05 6.20 7.05
C THR A 218 -11.97 5.28 6.29
N TYR A 219 -11.73 3.99 6.42
CA TYR A 219 -12.59 2.96 5.87
C TYR A 219 -12.90 1.91 6.92
N GLU A 220 -14.06 1.28 6.77
CA GLU A 220 -14.43 0.13 7.60
C GLU A 220 -13.37 -0.98 7.48
N ARG A 221 -12.97 -1.49 8.63
CA ARG A 221 -11.89 -2.48 8.77
C ARG A 221 -12.15 -3.79 8.03
N SER A 222 -13.42 -4.11 7.78
CA SER A 222 -13.84 -5.31 7.03
C SER A 222 -13.60 -5.23 5.53
N ARG A 223 -13.39 -4.03 4.98
CA ARG A 223 -13.14 -3.84 3.54
C ARG A 223 -11.74 -4.30 3.15
N GLY A 224 -11.62 -4.76 1.91
CA GLY A 224 -10.32 -5.15 1.34
C GLY A 224 -9.61 -3.96 0.70
N GLN A 225 -8.43 -3.61 1.20
CA GLN A 225 -7.55 -2.64 0.56
C GLN A 225 -6.16 -3.24 0.35
N VAL A 226 -5.40 -2.64 -0.55
CA VAL A 226 -4.02 -3.03 -0.80
C VAL A 226 -3.08 -2.46 0.24
N VAL A 227 -1.85 -3.00 0.29
CA VAL A 227 -0.80 -2.56 1.21
C VAL A 227 0.46 -2.24 0.42
N ARG A 228 1.01 -1.05 0.63
CA ARG A 228 2.36 -0.66 0.24
C ARG A 228 3.24 -0.72 1.48
N ALA A 229 4.10 -1.72 1.55
CA ALA A 229 4.96 -1.94 2.70
C ALA A 229 6.07 -0.89 2.84
N VAL A 230 6.57 -0.74 4.07
CA VAL A 230 7.72 0.09 4.41
C VAL A 230 8.77 -0.70 5.20
N SER A 231 10.01 -0.21 5.18
CA SER A 231 11.10 -0.72 6.01
C SER A 231 11.94 0.42 6.56
N ASN A 232 12.39 0.29 7.81
CA ASN A 232 13.35 1.22 8.41
C ASN A 232 14.79 0.70 8.31
N ASN A 233 14.96 -0.52 7.87
CA ASN A 233 16.26 -1.17 7.72
C ASN A 233 16.62 -1.21 6.23
N ARG A 234 17.82 -0.77 5.90
CA ARG A 234 18.42 -1.11 4.59
C ARG A 234 18.80 -2.59 4.65
N PRO A 235 18.12 -3.46 3.87
CA PRO A 235 18.44 -4.88 3.84
C PRO A 235 19.85 -5.14 3.31
#